data_2c4b74b37b5f73241acb3d53b53f3c1e
#
_entry.id   2c4b74b37b5f73241acb3d53b53f3c1e
#
_cell.length_a   1.000
_cell.length_b   1.000
_cell.length_c   1.000
_cell.angle_alpha   90.00
_cell.angle_beta   90.00
_cell.angle_gamma   90.00
#
_symmetry.space_group_name_H-M   'P 1'
#
loop_
_entity.id
_entity.type
_entity.pdbx_description
1 polymer ?
#
loop_
_entity_poly.entity_id
_entity_poly.type
_entity_poly.pdbx_seq_one_letter_code
_entity_poly.pdbx_strand_id
1 'polypeptide(L)'
;MDKKPFEAIKIGLASPDQIREWSYGEVKKPETINYRTLKPEKDGLYCERIFGPQKDLECHCGKYKKIRYKGKICEKCGVEVTKKEVRRERMGHIELVAPVSHIWYFKGIPSRMGLILDISPRDLEKVLYFAKYIVIDPGDTELTKNQILSDKEYLDMVEKYDDEFKAGMGAEAIKELLSEINLEELSAELRAALATASGPKKSKIVKRLADACTLL
;
A
#
# COMPACT_ATOMS: atom_id res chain seq x y z
N MET A 1 3.69 4.50 33.49
CA MET A 1 3.89 3.51 32.40
C MET A 1 5.12 2.71 32.78
N ASP A 2 4.94 1.45 33.11
CA ASP A 2 6.05 0.55 33.37
C ASP A 2 6.77 0.28 32.04
N LYS A 3 8.02 0.72 31.94
CA LYS A 3 8.88 0.44 30.81
C LYS A 3 9.23 -1.04 30.86
N LYS A 4 8.59 -1.87 30.02
CA LYS A 4 9.01 -3.25 29.84
C LYS A 4 10.43 -3.26 29.28
N PRO A 5 11.37 -4.00 29.89
CA PRO A 5 12.70 -4.15 29.31
C PRO A 5 12.59 -4.86 27.95
N PHE A 6 13.35 -4.42 26.96
CA PHE A 6 13.43 -5.06 25.66
C PHE A 6 14.90 -5.21 25.27
N GLU A 7 15.24 -6.29 24.58
CA GLU A 7 16.61 -6.59 24.15
C GLU A 7 16.89 -6.04 22.75
N ALA A 8 15.87 -5.95 21.90
CA ALA A 8 16.01 -5.47 20.52
C ALA A 8 14.74 -4.76 20.02
N ILE A 9 14.94 -3.89 19.05
CA ILE A 9 13.85 -3.22 18.29
C ILE A 9 13.94 -3.71 16.84
N LYS A 10 12.80 -4.25 16.33
CA LYS A 10 12.65 -4.61 14.92
C LYS A 10 11.82 -3.55 14.22
N ILE A 11 12.36 -2.98 13.15
CA ILE A 11 11.66 -2.04 12.27
C ILE A 11 11.21 -2.81 11.03
N GLY A 12 9.93 -2.70 10.68
CA GLY A 12 9.35 -3.34 9.51
C GLY A 12 8.08 -2.62 9.05
N LEU A 13 7.54 -3.06 7.92
CA LEU A 13 6.26 -2.59 7.42
C LEU A 13 5.13 -3.41 8.05
N ALA A 14 4.06 -2.74 8.46
CA ALA A 14 2.84 -3.40 8.89
C ALA A 14 2.05 -3.88 7.67
N SER A 15 1.46 -5.06 7.75
CA SER A 15 0.49 -5.53 6.75
C SER A 15 -0.82 -4.74 6.86
N PRO A 16 -1.65 -4.69 5.78
CA PRO A 16 -2.98 -4.09 5.85
C PRO A 16 -3.84 -4.66 6.99
N ASP A 17 -3.75 -5.96 7.24
CA ASP A 17 -4.52 -6.62 8.29
C ASP A 17 -4.06 -6.20 9.69
N GLN A 18 -2.75 -6.06 9.90
CA GLN A 18 -2.21 -5.50 11.15
C GLN A 18 -2.68 -4.05 11.39
N ILE A 19 -2.74 -3.23 10.33
CA ILE A 19 -3.23 -1.85 10.44
C ILE A 19 -4.71 -1.84 10.81
N ARG A 20 -5.53 -2.73 10.23
CA ARG A 20 -6.95 -2.87 10.59
C ARG A 20 -7.12 -3.34 12.03
N GLU A 21 -6.30 -4.28 12.50
CA GLU A 21 -6.31 -4.77 13.87
C GLU A 21 -5.99 -3.65 14.89
N TRP A 22 -5.02 -2.78 14.58
CA TRP A 22 -4.67 -1.65 15.44
C TRP A 22 -5.67 -0.50 15.37
N SER A 23 -6.48 -0.44 14.33
CA SER A 23 -7.38 0.68 14.07
C SER A 23 -8.65 0.62 14.92
N TYR A 24 -9.05 1.77 15.43
CA TYR A 24 -10.33 1.98 16.10
C TYR A 24 -11.49 2.27 15.15
N GLY A 25 -11.23 2.40 13.86
CA GLY A 25 -12.24 2.58 12.82
C GLY A 25 -11.70 3.22 11.55
N GLU A 26 -12.52 3.15 10.51
CA GLU A 26 -12.24 3.71 9.19
C GLU A 26 -12.61 5.19 9.13
N VAL A 27 -11.68 6.01 8.62
CA VAL A 27 -11.93 7.41 8.28
C VAL A 27 -12.47 7.47 6.85
N LYS A 28 -13.75 7.85 6.71
CA LYS A 28 -14.46 7.84 5.42
C LYS A 28 -14.56 9.20 4.75
N LYS A 29 -14.30 10.28 5.51
CA LYS A 29 -14.49 11.67 5.08
C LYS A 29 -13.22 12.48 5.29
N PRO A 30 -12.91 13.42 4.39
CA PRO A 30 -11.76 14.30 4.53
C PRO A 30 -11.97 15.44 5.53
N GLU A 31 -13.20 15.66 5.98
CA GLU A 31 -13.54 16.76 6.88
C GLU A 31 -12.87 16.57 8.24
N THR A 32 -12.45 17.67 8.83
CA THR A 32 -11.82 17.73 10.15
C THR A 32 -12.80 18.18 11.23
N ILE A 33 -13.29 19.40 11.11
CA ILE A 33 -14.22 20.05 12.06
C ILE A 33 -15.38 20.70 11.32
N ASN A 34 -16.50 20.80 12.01
CA ASN A 34 -17.63 21.61 11.56
C ASN A 34 -17.39 23.08 11.92
N TYR A 35 -17.34 23.96 10.92
CA TYR A 35 -17.04 25.39 11.12
C TYR A 35 -18.01 26.14 12.02
N ARG A 36 -19.27 25.68 12.08
CA ARG A 36 -20.32 26.30 12.90
C ARG A 36 -20.22 25.88 14.36
N THR A 37 -19.97 24.60 14.62
CA THR A 37 -19.97 24.03 15.96
C THR A 37 -18.60 23.88 16.55
N LEU A 38 -17.55 24.03 15.75
CA LEU A 38 -16.13 23.80 16.08
C LEU A 38 -15.86 22.39 16.65
N LYS A 39 -16.75 21.43 16.39
CA LYS A 39 -16.61 20.04 16.81
C LYS A 39 -16.14 19.17 15.66
N PRO A 40 -15.40 18.08 15.95
CA PRO A 40 -15.00 17.10 14.94
C PRO A 40 -16.18 16.52 14.18
N GLU A 41 -16.05 16.43 12.88
CA GLU A 41 -17.04 15.75 12.05
C GLU A 41 -16.99 14.24 12.26
N LYS A 42 -18.17 13.62 12.21
CA LYS A 42 -18.30 12.17 12.32
C LYS A 42 -17.67 11.50 11.10
N ASP A 43 -16.89 10.43 11.36
CA ASP A 43 -16.17 9.64 10.37
C ASP A 43 -15.10 10.43 9.57
N GLY A 44 -14.78 11.65 10.03
CA GLY A 44 -13.71 12.48 9.51
C GLY A 44 -12.35 12.24 10.17
N LEU A 45 -11.35 13.03 9.77
CA LEU A 45 -9.97 12.90 10.23
C LEU A 45 -9.78 13.15 11.75
N TYR A 46 -10.74 13.82 12.41
CA TYR A 46 -10.71 14.09 13.86
C TYR A 46 -11.86 13.42 14.61
N CYS A 47 -12.52 12.44 14.01
CA CYS A 47 -13.69 11.79 14.58
C CYS A 47 -13.47 11.30 16.01
N GLU A 48 -14.34 11.74 16.93
CA GLU A 48 -14.25 11.36 18.34
C GLU A 48 -14.64 9.89 18.58
N ARG A 49 -15.41 9.28 17.69
CA ARG A 49 -15.76 7.87 17.77
C ARG A 49 -14.55 6.97 17.51
N ILE A 50 -13.68 7.37 16.56
CA ILE A 50 -12.48 6.63 16.19
C ILE A 50 -11.34 6.94 17.15
N PHE A 51 -11.02 8.22 17.35
CA PHE A 51 -9.83 8.65 18.08
C PHE A 51 -10.07 8.94 19.56
N GLY A 52 -11.33 9.06 19.98
CA GLY A 52 -11.68 9.41 21.36
C GLY A 52 -12.16 10.85 21.53
N PRO A 53 -12.64 11.19 22.75
CA PRO A 53 -13.25 12.47 23.03
C PRO A 53 -12.24 13.62 23.02
N GLN A 54 -12.69 14.86 22.73
CA GLN A 54 -11.88 16.06 22.83
C GLN A 54 -11.72 16.57 24.27
N LYS A 55 -12.71 16.26 25.13
CA LYS A 55 -12.71 16.66 26.53
C LYS A 55 -12.67 15.42 27.42
N ASP A 56 -11.99 15.54 28.54
CA ASP A 56 -11.89 14.44 29.49
C ASP A 56 -13.27 14.04 30.02
N LEU A 57 -13.55 12.74 29.94
CA LEU A 57 -14.75 12.13 30.51
C LEU A 57 -16.08 12.71 30.02
N GLU A 58 -16.10 13.25 28.79
CA GLU A 58 -17.28 13.79 28.14
C GLU A 58 -17.46 13.19 26.73
N CYS A 59 -18.65 12.66 26.40
CA CYS A 59 -18.93 12.22 25.04
C CYS A 59 -19.29 13.41 24.12
N HIS A 60 -19.20 13.21 22.81
CA HIS A 60 -19.42 14.28 21.81
C HIS A 60 -20.75 15.02 21.97
N CYS A 61 -21.85 14.30 22.21
CA CYS A 61 -23.18 14.89 22.38
C CYS A 61 -23.44 15.49 23.78
N GLY A 62 -22.53 15.29 24.74
CA GLY A 62 -22.65 15.79 26.10
C GLY A 62 -23.62 15.03 26.99
N LYS A 63 -24.22 13.91 26.54
CA LYS A 63 -25.14 13.09 27.36
C LYS A 63 -24.45 12.51 28.59
N TYR A 64 -23.23 12.01 28.41
CA TYR A 64 -22.43 11.47 29.49
C TYR A 64 -21.25 12.41 29.76
N LYS A 65 -21.22 12.91 31.00
CA LYS A 65 -20.17 13.76 31.55
C LYS A 65 -19.89 13.29 32.94
N LYS A 66 -18.75 13.05 33.35
CA LYS A 66 -18.28 12.66 34.71
C LYS A 66 -17.63 11.27 34.69
N ILE A 67 -16.76 11.11 35.68
CA ILE A 67 -15.94 9.91 35.93
C ILE A 67 -16.72 8.62 36.08
N ARG A 68 -17.94 8.69 36.65
CA ARG A 68 -18.80 7.51 36.83
C ARG A 68 -19.18 6.78 35.53
N TYR A 69 -19.04 7.46 34.39
CA TYR A 69 -19.36 6.89 33.09
C TYR A 69 -18.10 6.49 32.30
N LYS A 70 -16.92 6.52 32.94
CA LYS A 70 -15.67 6.13 32.30
C LYS A 70 -15.77 4.72 31.70
N GLY A 71 -15.33 4.59 30.43
CA GLY A 71 -15.38 3.35 29.65
C GLY A 71 -16.73 3.06 28.98
N LYS A 72 -17.77 3.88 29.25
CA LYS A 72 -19.08 3.71 28.60
C LYS A 72 -19.05 4.29 27.20
N ILE A 73 -19.55 3.52 26.23
CA ILE A 73 -19.80 4.00 24.88
C ILE A 73 -21.19 4.65 24.85
N CYS A 74 -21.24 5.89 24.38
CA CYS A 74 -22.50 6.62 24.29
C CYS A 74 -23.37 6.05 23.17
N GLU A 75 -24.57 5.59 23.46
CA GLU A 75 -25.52 5.03 22.51
C GLU A 75 -26.03 6.07 21.48
N LYS A 76 -25.96 7.37 21.79
CA LYS A 76 -26.38 8.45 20.88
C LYS A 76 -25.31 8.84 19.88
N CYS A 77 -24.05 9.01 20.32
CA CYS A 77 -22.98 9.52 19.47
C CYS A 77 -21.86 8.51 19.21
N GLY A 78 -21.86 7.34 19.85
CA GLY A 78 -20.89 6.27 19.69
C GLY A 78 -19.50 6.58 20.28
N VAL A 79 -19.33 7.70 21.00
CA VAL A 79 -18.05 8.10 21.58
C VAL A 79 -17.88 7.47 22.96
N GLU A 80 -16.74 6.87 23.19
CA GLU A 80 -16.36 6.34 24.51
C GLU A 80 -16.02 7.47 25.48
N VAL A 81 -16.52 7.38 26.69
CA VAL A 81 -16.24 8.32 27.77
C VAL A 81 -14.91 7.98 28.42
N THR A 82 -13.84 8.61 27.96
CA THR A 82 -12.47 8.38 28.44
C THR A 82 -11.68 9.69 28.49
N LYS A 83 -10.40 9.63 28.84
CA LYS A 83 -9.53 10.79 28.81
C LYS A 83 -9.17 11.17 27.38
N LYS A 84 -9.02 12.46 27.11
CA LYS A 84 -8.61 13.00 25.79
C LYS A 84 -7.23 12.53 25.33
N GLU A 85 -6.36 12.10 26.25
CA GLU A 85 -5.01 11.60 25.95
C GLU A 85 -5.02 10.41 24.99
N VAL A 86 -6.08 9.59 25.00
CA VAL A 86 -6.23 8.45 24.08
C VAL A 86 -6.20 8.86 22.60
N ARG A 87 -6.50 10.12 22.30
CA ARG A 87 -6.41 10.66 20.91
C ARG A 87 -4.99 10.67 20.35
N ARG A 88 -3.97 10.61 21.21
CA ARG A 88 -2.56 10.51 20.82
C ARG A 88 -2.08 9.07 20.66
N GLU A 89 -2.87 8.11 21.12
CA GLU A 89 -2.52 6.70 21.14
C GLU A 89 -3.32 5.90 20.12
N ARG A 90 -4.58 6.27 19.88
CA ARG A 90 -5.49 5.54 18.98
C ARG A 90 -5.18 5.81 17.53
N MET A 91 -5.13 4.74 16.76
CA MET A 91 -4.99 4.76 15.31
C MET A 91 -6.34 4.56 14.64
N GLY A 92 -6.54 5.23 13.53
CA GLY A 92 -7.57 4.93 12.54
C GLY A 92 -6.93 4.51 11.24
N HIS A 93 -7.71 4.08 10.26
CA HIS A 93 -7.21 3.73 8.94
C HIS A 93 -8.08 4.34 7.85
N ILE A 94 -7.52 4.41 6.66
CA ILE A 94 -8.21 4.82 5.43
C ILE A 94 -8.09 3.65 4.46
N GLU A 95 -9.22 3.11 4.00
CA GLU A 95 -9.23 2.11 2.92
C GLU A 95 -8.96 2.80 1.59
N LEU A 96 -7.96 2.31 0.87
CA LEU A 96 -7.65 2.80 -0.46
C LEU A 96 -8.52 2.09 -1.50
N VAL A 97 -9.03 2.83 -2.48
CA VAL A 97 -9.82 2.29 -3.60
C VAL A 97 -8.96 1.42 -4.51
N ALA A 98 -7.69 1.82 -4.70
CA ALA A 98 -6.71 1.10 -5.51
C ALA A 98 -5.40 0.94 -4.73
N PRO A 99 -4.60 -0.11 -4.99
CA PRO A 99 -3.31 -0.28 -4.35
C PRO A 99 -2.34 0.85 -4.72
N VAL A 100 -1.43 1.16 -3.80
CA VAL A 100 -0.38 2.15 -3.99
C VAL A 100 0.98 1.49 -3.75
N SER A 101 1.93 1.74 -4.64
CA SER A 101 3.29 1.21 -4.51
C SER A 101 4.07 1.90 -3.39
N HIS A 102 4.68 1.11 -2.50
CA HIS A 102 5.49 1.65 -1.42
C HIS A 102 6.82 2.19 -1.95
N ILE A 103 7.16 3.40 -1.55
CA ILE A 103 8.34 4.13 -2.04
C ILE A 103 9.67 3.40 -1.80
N TRP A 104 9.79 2.61 -0.74
CA TRP A 104 11.01 1.86 -0.44
C TRP A 104 11.34 0.81 -1.50
N TYR A 105 10.33 0.19 -2.11
CA TYR A 105 10.51 -0.82 -3.15
C TYR A 105 10.57 -0.22 -4.55
N PHE A 106 10.01 0.97 -4.72
CA PHE A 106 9.93 1.68 -6.00
C PHE A 106 11.13 2.61 -6.24
N LYS A 107 11.39 3.57 -5.33
CA LYS A 107 12.44 4.60 -5.49
C LYS A 107 13.79 4.25 -4.84
N GLY A 108 13.96 3.02 -4.35
CA GLY A 108 15.25 2.55 -3.87
C GLY A 108 16.31 2.52 -4.99
N ILE A 109 17.57 2.61 -4.65
CA ILE A 109 18.69 2.46 -5.58
C ILE A 109 19.51 1.24 -5.15
N PRO A 110 19.39 0.10 -5.84
CA PRO A 110 18.50 -0.16 -7.00
C PRO A 110 17.02 -0.31 -6.61
N SER A 111 16.12 -0.09 -7.58
CA SER A 111 14.68 -0.36 -7.39
C SER A 111 14.42 -1.87 -7.31
N ARG A 112 13.94 -2.36 -6.18
CA ARG A 112 13.65 -3.79 -5.99
C ARG A 112 12.55 -4.28 -6.93
N MET A 113 11.46 -3.52 -7.07
CA MET A 113 10.39 -3.85 -8.02
C MET A 113 10.92 -3.90 -9.46
N GLY A 114 11.75 -2.93 -9.85
CA GLY A 114 12.35 -2.89 -11.18
C GLY A 114 13.30 -4.07 -11.45
N LEU A 115 14.06 -4.52 -10.43
CA LEU A 115 14.94 -5.67 -10.57
C LEU A 115 14.17 -6.99 -10.72
N ILE A 116 13.16 -7.22 -9.91
CA ILE A 116 12.35 -8.45 -9.95
C ILE A 116 11.58 -8.54 -11.28
N LEU A 117 10.90 -7.47 -11.68
CA LEU A 117 10.14 -7.42 -12.93
C LEU A 117 11.00 -7.26 -14.19
N ASP A 118 12.29 -7.00 -14.04
CA ASP A 118 13.22 -6.68 -15.14
C ASP A 118 12.86 -5.41 -15.93
N ILE A 119 12.27 -4.43 -15.27
CA ILE A 119 11.83 -3.16 -15.84
C ILE A 119 12.76 -2.04 -15.42
N SER A 120 13.01 -1.09 -16.32
CA SER A 120 13.80 0.10 -15.97
C SER A 120 13.06 0.97 -14.94
N PRO A 121 13.77 1.62 -13.99
CA PRO A 121 13.11 2.50 -13.02
C PRO A 121 12.30 3.62 -13.66
N ARG A 122 12.73 4.13 -14.82
CA ARG A 122 12.03 5.18 -15.58
C ARG A 122 10.71 4.68 -16.19
N ASP A 123 10.72 3.46 -16.69
CA ASP A 123 9.51 2.87 -17.30
C ASP A 123 8.54 2.42 -16.19
N LEU A 124 9.05 1.85 -15.11
CA LEU A 124 8.25 1.55 -13.93
C LEU A 124 7.55 2.80 -13.39
N GLU A 125 8.26 3.94 -13.33
CA GLU A 125 7.67 5.22 -12.91
C GLU A 125 6.54 5.65 -13.84
N LYS A 126 6.70 5.53 -15.16
CA LYS A 126 5.66 5.87 -16.14
C LYS A 126 4.41 5.00 -15.99
N VAL A 127 4.57 3.72 -15.73
CA VAL A 127 3.44 2.81 -15.49
C VAL A 127 2.72 3.17 -14.19
N LEU A 128 3.46 3.36 -13.09
CA LEU A 128 2.89 3.68 -11.78
C LEU A 128 2.15 5.02 -11.74
N TYR A 129 2.59 5.99 -12.54
CA TYR A 129 1.95 7.31 -12.66
C TYR A 129 0.98 7.43 -13.85
N PHE A 130 0.50 6.31 -14.38
CA PHE A 130 -0.53 6.26 -15.44
C PHE A 130 -0.13 6.98 -16.74
N ALA A 131 1.16 6.98 -17.09
CA ALA A 131 1.67 7.55 -18.32
C ALA A 131 1.94 6.52 -19.41
N LYS A 132 1.97 5.22 -19.09
CA LYS A 132 2.15 4.11 -20.03
C LYS A 132 1.48 2.84 -19.53
N TYR A 133 1.10 1.98 -20.47
CA TYR A 133 0.60 0.64 -20.19
C TYR A 133 1.74 -0.36 -20.04
N ILE A 134 1.50 -1.42 -19.29
CA ILE A 134 2.35 -2.60 -19.20
C ILE A 134 1.55 -3.84 -19.56
N VAL A 135 2.13 -4.71 -20.39
CA VAL A 135 1.52 -5.98 -20.76
C VAL A 135 1.64 -6.96 -19.60
N ILE A 136 0.52 -7.43 -19.10
CA ILE A 136 0.41 -8.41 -18.02
C ILE A 136 0.41 -9.80 -18.62
N ASP A 137 -0.50 -10.07 -19.54
CA ASP A 137 -0.61 -11.31 -20.29
C ASP A 137 -0.59 -10.99 -21.80
N PRO A 138 0.40 -11.49 -22.55
CA PRO A 138 0.48 -11.25 -23.99
C PRO A 138 -0.53 -12.06 -24.81
N GLY A 139 -1.14 -13.12 -24.25
CA GLY A 139 -2.01 -14.03 -25.00
C GLY A 139 -1.33 -14.58 -26.27
N ASP A 140 -2.13 -14.81 -27.31
CA ASP A 140 -1.64 -15.28 -28.62
C ASP A 140 -1.23 -14.13 -29.57
N THR A 141 -0.61 -13.08 -29.03
CA THR A 141 -0.20 -11.88 -29.77
C THR A 141 1.32 -11.79 -29.97
N GLU A 142 1.79 -10.84 -30.77
CA GLU A 142 3.22 -10.53 -30.93
C GLU A 142 3.83 -9.78 -29.74
N LEU A 143 3.03 -9.46 -28.71
CA LEU A 143 3.48 -8.76 -27.51
C LEU A 143 4.31 -9.68 -26.61
N THR A 144 5.12 -9.07 -25.75
CA THR A 144 5.86 -9.80 -24.72
C THR A 144 5.44 -9.36 -23.33
N LYS A 145 5.48 -10.28 -22.37
CA LYS A 145 5.21 -9.97 -20.96
C LYS A 145 6.14 -8.86 -20.47
N ASN A 146 5.62 -7.93 -19.67
CA ASN A 146 6.31 -6.73 -19.17
C ASN A 146 6.67 -5.70 -20.25
N GLN A 147 6.19 -5.83 -21.49
CA GLN A 147 6.38 -4.82 -22.51
C GLN A 147 5.64 -3.54 -22.16
N ILE A 148 6.30 -2.40 -22.40
CA ILE A 148 5.73 -1.08 -22.10
C ILE A 148 5.17 -0.49 -23.40
N LEU A 149 3.90 -0.11 -23.35
CA LEU A 149 3.18 0.47 -24.48
C LEU A 149 2.81 1.93 -24.17
N SER A 150 2.92 2.79 -25.18
CA SER A 150 2.31 4.12 -25.16
C SER A 150 0.80 4.02 -25.41
N ASP A 151 0.04 5.09 -25.13
CA ASP A 151 -1.40 5.14 -25.38
C ASP A 151 -1.75 4.78 -26.82
N LYS A 152 -0.95 5.29 -27.79
CA LYS A 152 -1.16 5.00 -29.20
C LYS A 152 -0.90 3.52 -29.52
N GLU A 153 0.23 2.98 -29.09
CA GLU A 153 0.57 1.56 -29.29
C GLU A 153 -0.47 0.64 -28.64
N TYR A 154 -0.96 1.00 -27.46
CA TYR A 154 -2.03 0.23 -26.80
C TYR A 154 -3.32 0.23 -27.63
N LEU A 155 -3.76 1.38 -28.15
CA LEU A 155 -4.95 1.47 -28.99
C LEU A 155 -4.79 0.70 -30.31
N ASP A 156 -3.62 0.81 -30.96
CA ASP A 156 -3.30 0.06 -32.18
C ASP A 156 -3.35 -1.46 -31.92
N MET A 157 -2.88 -1.92 -30.73
CA MET A 157 -2.95 -3.34 -30.35
C MET A 157 -4.36 -3.80 -30.00
N VAL A 158 -5.16 -2.98 -29.34
CA VAL A 158 -6.57 -3.26 -29.07
C VAL A 158 -7.36 -3.37 -30.38
N GLU A 159 -7.12 -2.49 -31.34
CA GLU A 159 -7.76 -2.56 -32.66
C GLU A 159 -7.39 -3.84 -33.43
N LYS A 160 -6.15 -4.33 -33.25
CA LYS A 160 -5.64 -5.52 -33.96
C LYS A 160 -6.03 -6.85 -33.30
N TYR A 161 -6.05 -6.92 -31.98
CA TYR A 161 -6.17 -8.16 -31.20
C TYR A 161 -7.34 -8.20 -30.22
N ASP A 162 -8.11 -7.11 -30.11
CA ASP A 162 -9.24 -6.96 -29.19
C ASP A 162 -8.90 -7.42 -27.76
N ASP A 163 -9.60 -8.38 -27.21
CA ASP A 163 -9.43 -8.88 -25.85
C ASP A 163 -8.42 -10.06 -25.71
N GLU A 164 -7.62 -10.34 -26.75
CA GLU A 164 -6.68 -11.48 -26.74
C GLU A 164 -5.46 -11.25 -25.84
N PHE A 165 -5.20 -10.04 -25.39
CA PHE A 165 -4.12 -9.70 -24.48
C PHE A 165 -4.60 -8.85 -23.30
N LYS A 166 -3.86 -8.88 -22.19
CA LYS A 166 -4.15 -8.07 -21.03
C LYS A 166 -3.02 -7.08 -20.75
N ALA A 167 -3.36 -5.79 -20.71
CA ALA A 167 -2.44 -4.73 -20.30
C ALA A 167 -3.13 -3.81 -19.28
N GLY A 168 -2.34 -3.15 -18.44
CA GLY A 168 -2.85 -2.26 -17.41
C GLY A 168 -1.91 -1.13 -17.07
N MET A 169 -2.36 -0.23 -16.21
CA MET A 169 -1.59 0.88 -15.67
C MET A 169 -1.61 0.89 -14.15
N GLY A 170 -0.72 1.66 -13.56
CA GLY A 170 -0.71 1.93 -12.13
C GLY A 170 -0.17 0.79 -11.27
N ALA A 171 -0.32 0.94 -9.96
CA ALA A 171 0.17 -0.03 -9.00
C ALA A 171 -0.62 -1.35 -9.02
N GLU A 172 -1.84 -1.36 -9.53
CA GLU A 172 -2.67 -2.56 -9.66
C GLU A 172 -2.07 -3.55 -10.65
N ALA A 173 -1.70 -3.06 -11.85
CA ALA A 173 -1.02 -3.87 -12.86
C ALA A 173 0.32 -4.44 -12.34
N ILE A 174 1.09 -3.63 -11.64
CA ILE A 174 2.36 -4.07 -11.04
C ILE A 174 2.13 -5.09 -9.93
N LYS A 175 1.08 -4.95 -9.11
CA LYS A 175 0.70 -5.92 -8.09
C LYS A 175 0.34 -7.28 -8.70
N GLU A 176 -0.42 -7.27 -9.79
CA GLU A 176 -0.78 -8.49 -10.52
C GLU A 176 0.47 -9.20 -11.04
N LEU A 177 1.34 -8.50 -11.75
CA LEU A 177 2.61 -9.04 -12.24
C LEU A 177 3.49 -9.62 -11.14
N LEU A 178 3.59 -8.95 -9.99
CA LEU A 178 4.36 -9.44 -8.85
C LEU A 178 3.73 -10.66 -8.19
N SER A 179 2.40 -10.77 -8.17
CA SER A 179 1.69 -11.91 -7.59
C SER A 179 1.84 -13.21 -8.39
N GLU A 180 2.14 -13.09 -9.68
CA GLU A 180 2.38 -14.24 -10.56
C GLU A 180 3.80 -14.80 -10.50
N ILE A 181 4.73 -14.05 -9.87
CA ILE A 181 6.13 -14.47 -9.81
C ILE A 181 6.34 -15.53 -8.73
N ASN A 182 6.84 -16.70 -9.14
CA ASN A 182 7.43 -17.68 -8.25
C ASN A 182 8.91 -17.36 -8.04
N LEU A 183 9.28 -16.95 -6.84
CA LEU A 183 10.65 -16.53 -6.52
C LEU A 183 11.65 -17.69 -6.60
N GLU A 184 11.25 -18.92 -6.31
CA GLU A 184 12.12 -20.11 -6.40
C GLU A 184 12.48 -20.39 -7.86
N GLU A 185 11.48 -20.40 -8.74
CA GLU A 185 11.66 -20.61 -10.19
C GLU A 185 12.51 -19.48 -10.79
N LEU A 186 12.17 -18.23 -10.48
CA LEU A 186 12.95 -17.07 -10.92
C LEU A 186 14.43 -17.17 -10.48
N SER A 187 14.66 -17.59 -9.24
CA SER A 187 16.04 -17.78 -8.71
C SER A 187 16.79 -18.88 -9.47
N ALA A 188 16.12 -19.99 -9.81
CA ALA A 188 16.71 -21.08 -10.59
C ALA A 188 17.03 -20.64 -12.03
N GLU A 189 16.11 -19.94 -12.69
CA GLU A 189 16.33 -19.39 -14.04
C GLU A 189 17.50 -18.39 -14.08
N LEU A 190 17.56 -17.47 -13.09
CA LEU A 190 18.64 -16.49 -13.01
C LEU A 190 20.01 -17.15 -12.76
N ARG A 191 20.07 -18.24 -11.98
CA ARG A 191 21.30 -19.03 -11.79
C ARG A 191 21.74 -19.71 -13.08
N ALA A 192 20.81 -20.29 -13.83
CA ALA A 192 21.11 -20.90 -15.12
C ALA A 192 21.59 -19.85 -16.14
N ALA A 193 20.93 -18.71 -16.22
CA ALA A 193 21.31 -17.59 -17.09
C ALA A 193 22.69 -17.01 -16.71
N LEU A 194 23.07 -17.01 -15.43
CA LEU A 194 24.35 -16.53 -14.95
C LEU A 194 25.53 -17.34 -15.49
N ALA A 195 25.35 -18.65 -15.72
CA ALA A 195 26.38 -19.54 -16.25
C ALA A 195 26.81 -19.15 -17.68
N THR A 196 25.91 -18.59 -18.48
CA THR A 196 26.14 -18.23 -19.90
C THR A 196 26.38 -16.73 -20.11
N ALA A 197 26.06 -15.90 -19.12
CA ALA A 197 26.12 -14.44 -19.25
C ALA A 197 27.53 -13.89 -19.06
N SER A 198 27.85 -12.83 -19.80
CA SER A 198 29.11 -12.08 -19.71
C SER A 198 28.88 -10.57 -19.67
N GLY A 199 29.88 -9.82 -19.20
CA GLY A 199 29.89 -8.35 -19.19
C GLY A 199 28.73 -7.71 -18.41
N PRO A 200 28.12 -6.64 -18.91
CA PRO A 200 27.06 -5.89 -18.21
C PRO A 200 25.82 -6.74 -17.91
N LYS A 201 25.48 -7.70 -18.77
CA LYS A 201 24.36 -8.64 -18.56
C LYS A 201 24.56 -9.47 -17.30
N LYS A 202 25.78 -9.97 -17.09
CA LYS A 202 26.13 -10.74 -15.89
C LYS A 202 25.92 -9.92 -14.61
N SER A 203 26.37 -8.66 -14.59
CA SER A 203 26.17 -7.76 -13.44
C SER A 203 24.68 -7.50 -13.14
N LYS A 204 23.83 -7.37 -14.17
CA LYS A 204 22.39 -7.20 -14.01
C LYS A 204 21.74 -8.46 -13.41
N ILE A 205 22.10 -9.64 -13.93
CA ILE A 205 21.59 -10.93 -13.43
C ILE A 205 22.01 -11.16 -11.97
N VAL A 206 23.25 -10.86 -11.60
CA VAL A 206 23.72 -10.99 -10.21
C VAL A 206 22.90 -10.12 -9.25
N LYS A 207 22.60 -8.87 -9.63
CA LYS A 207 21.76 -7.98 -8.80
C LYS A 207 20.33 -8.51 -8.65
N ARG A 208 19.73 -9.00 -9.74
CA ARG A 208 18.38 -9.60 -9.71
C ARG A 208 18.33 -10.84 -8.83
N LEU A 209 19.33 -11.73 -8.97
CA LEU A 209 19.43 -12.94 -8.17
C LEU A 209 19.61 -12.63 -6.69
N ALA A 210 20.47 -11.67 -6.34
CA ALA A 210 20.67 -11.25 -4.96
C ALA A 210 19.37 -10.72 -4.33
N ASP A 211 18.60 -9.94 -5.10
CA ASP A 211 17.33 -9.39 -4.63
C ASP A 211 16.25 -10.49 -4.49
N ALA A 212 16.14 -11.41 -5.44
CA ALA A 212 15.24 -12.55 -5.37
C ALA A 212 15.55 -13.44 -4.15
N CYS A 213 16.83 -13.76 -3.90
CA CYS A 213 17.25 -14.54 -2.73
C CYS A 213 17.05 -13.82 -1.39
N THR A 214 16.93 -12.50 -1.37
CA THR A 214 16.67 -11.73 -0.14
C THR A 214 15.18 -11.75 0.21
N LEU A 215 14.31 -12.01 -0.76
CA LEU A 215 12.86 -12.05 -0.61
C LEU A 215 12.34 -13.47 -0.34
N LEU A 216 13.14 -14.52 -0.60
CA LEU A 216 12.90 -15.90 -0.17
C LEU A 216 13.18 -16.06 1.33
#